data_8ef572c399d5293e6251243c047fe4aa
#
_entry.id   8ef572c399d5293e6251243c047fe4aa
#
_cell.length_a   1.000
_cell.length_b   1.000
_cell.length_c   1.000
_cell.angle_alpha   90.00
_cell.angle_beta   90.00
_cell.angle_gamma   90.00
#
_symmetry.space_group_name_H-M   'P 1'
#
loop_
_entity.id
_entity.type
_entity.pdbx_description
1 polymer ?
#
loop_
_entity_poly.entity_id
_entity_poly.type
_entity_poly.pdbx_seq_one_letter_code
_entity_poly.pdbx_strand_id
1 'polypeptide(L)'
;MFGTDITSDTTSSGVFLGQDRRPRLAWRILLAWLGFFGCVLITGITVQAATTRLPSVISHATAGLGITASALGLVFLLRRHVDRRPWSGIGFTLHRTAILRLLFGIVLAVIVTTVAAAATVHLGLADWGPLAGATKKLTGQDLATAIIMIAISTFLVQGFPEELVFRGYIFSNLGETLPLWATVAGSSLIFGSMHVFSNSEATTLGERALYAVTATGLGLMLAACRAASKTLWLGIGFHGGYDAFNGRFIMVHQGSFIPAWLIVLGVLVAATALTIAVQQWRAPLDWRAVPGDA
;
A
#
# COMPACT_ATOMS: atom_id res chain seq x y z
N MET A 1 -26.94 4.64 -60.23
CA MET A 1 -25.51 4.55 -59.96
C MET A 1 -25.23 5.46 -58.76
N PHE A 2 -25.42 4.96 -57.55
CA PHE A 2 -25.16 5.66 -56.30
C PHE A 2 -24.16 4.81 -55.52
N GLY A 3 -22.89 5.23 -55.58
CA GLY A 3 -21.82 4.65 -54.75
C GLY A 3 -21.95 5.22 -53.33
N THR A 4 -22.29 4.41 -52.38
CA THR A 4 -22.15 4.72 -50.94
C THR A 4 -20.71 4.34 -50.55
N ASP A 5 -19.84 5.34 -50.54
CA ASP A 5 -18.55 5.24 -49.87
C ASP A 5 -18.77 5.09 -48.37
N ILE A 6 -18.75 3.83 -47.88
CA ILE A 6 -18.61 3.53 -46.48
C ILE A 6 -17.09 3.61 -46.20
N THR A 7 -16.61 4.79 -45.92
CA THR A 7 -15.31 4.96 -45.29
C THR A 7 -15.43 4.39 -43.85
N SER A 8 -15.09 3.12 -43.70
CA SER A 8 -14.80 2.52 -42.40
C SER A 8 -13.57 3.19 -41.83
N ASP A 9 -13.77 4.22 -41.03
CA ASP A 9 -12.72 4.83 -40.23
C ASP A 9 -12.35 3.86 -39.11
N THR A 10 -11.64 2.80 -39.47
CA THR A 10 -10.97 1.91 -38.52
C THR A 10 -9.76 2.67 -37.97
N THR A 11 -10.02 3.55 -36.98
CA THR A 11 -8.95 4.10 -36.17
C THR A 11 -8.28 2.93 -35.46
N SER A 12 -7.18 2.46 -36.04
CA SER A 12 -6.34 1.42 -35.44
C SER A 12 -5.89 1.93 -34.06
N SER A 13 -6.48 1.38 -33.01
CA SER A 13 -6.05 1.66 -31.65
C SER A 13 -4.57 1.23 -31.52
N GLY A 14 -3.66 2.21 -31.47
CA GLY A 14 -2.22 1.94 -31.37
C GLY A 14 -1.87 1.19 -30.07
N VAL A 15 -0.64 0.66 -29.96
CA VAL A 15 -0.13 -0.03 -28.78
C VAL A 15 -0.23 0.85 -27.51
N PHE A 16 -0.13 2.17 -27.67
CA PHE A 16 -0.07 3.13 -26.55
C PHE A 16 -1.45 3.67 -26.14
N LEU A 17 -2.33 3.94 -27.08
CA LEU A 17 -3.61 4.60 -26.85
C LEU A 17 -4.79 3.66 -27.06
N GLY A 18 -5.81 3.80 -26.21
CA GLY A 18 -7.11 3.19 -26.39
C GLY A 18 -8.00 3.98 -27.37
N GLN A 19 -9.21 3.48 -27.62
CA GLN A 19 -10.21 4.15 -28.48
C GLN A 19 -10.63 5.52 -27.94
N ASP A 20 -10.57 5.70 -26.63
CA ASP A 20 -10.86 6.95 -25.89
C ASP A 20 -9.69 7.96 -25.90
N ARG A 21 -8.63 7.68 -26.67
CA ARG A 21 -7.38 8.45 -26.73
C ARG A 21 -6.68 8.61 -25.39
N ARG A 22 -6.98 7.76 -24.40
CA ARG A 22 -6.22 7.64 -23.15
C ARG A 22 -5.14 6.56 -23.29
N PRO A 23 -4.02 6.65 -22.58
CA PRO A 23 -3.07 5.54 -22.51
C PRO A 23 -3.78 4.26 -22.02
N ARG A 24 -3.44 3.12 -22.61
CA ARG A 24 -4.01 1.83 -22.21
C ARG A 24 -3.70 1.55 -20.74
N LEU A 25 -4.54 0.76 -20.08
CA LEU A 25 -4.45 0.44 -18.65
C LEU A 25 -3.03 0.06 -18.20
N ALA A 26 -2.34 -0.80 -18.96
CA ALA A 26 -0.98 -1.22 -18.63
C ALA A 26 0.02 -0.03 -18.56
N TRP A 27 -0.08 0.93 -19.47
CA TRP A 27 0.76 2.13 -19.46
C TRP A 27 0.41 3.07 -18.30
N ARG A 28 -0.86 3.21 -17.96
CA ARG A 28 -1.29 4.01 -16.81
C ARG A 28 -0.75 3.43 -15.49
N ILE A 29 -0.80 2.11 -15.34
CA ILE A 29 -0.25 1.41 -14.17
C ILE A 29 1.27 1.55 -14.13
N LEU A 30 1.96 1.33 -15.25
CA LEU A 30 3.41 1.45 -15.32
C LEU A 30 3.89 2.87 -15.00
N LEU A 31 3.20 3.90 -15.52
CA LEU A 31 3.49 5.30 -15.20
C LEU A 31 3.31 5.61 -13.72
N ALA A 32 2.25 5.09 -13.10
CA ALA A 32 2.03 5.27 -11.67
C ALA A 32 3.11 4.56 -10.83
N TRP A 33 3.44 3.33 -11.19
CA TRP A 33 4.43 2.51 -10.51
C TRP A 33 5.83 3.11 -10.59
N LEU A 34 6.33 3.39 -11.82
CA LEU A 34 7.64 4.02 -12.04
C LEU A 34 7.68 5.45 -11.49
N GLY A 35 6.59 6.21 -11.66
CA GLY A 35 6.48 7.56 -11.13
C GLY A 35 6.58 7.59 -9.62
N PHE A 36 5.96 6.65 -8.92
CA PHE A 36 6.07 6.54 -7.46
C PHE A 36 7.50 6.23 -7.01
N PHE A 37 8.18 5.25 -7.65
CA PHE A 37 9.60 5.01 -7.38
C PHE A 37 10.46 6.25 -7.62
N GLY A 38 10.21 6.96 -8.72
CA GLY A 38 10.88 8.22 -9.02
C GLY A 38 10.66 9.26 -7.92
N CYS A 39 9.42 9.42 -7.43
CA CYS A 39 9.09 10.32 -6.33
C CYS A 39 9.88 9.98 -5.07
N VAL A 40 9.89 8.71 -4.65
CA VAL A 40 10.61 8.26 -3.46
C VAL A 40 12.11 8.48 -3.60
N LEU A 41 12.70 8.07 -4.73
CA LEU A 41 14.14 8.15 -4.99
C LEU A 41 14.61 9.61 -5.05
N ILE A 42 13.95 10.44 -5.88
CA ILE A 42 14.34 11.85 -6.08
C ILE A 42 14.17 12.63 -4.78
N THR A 43 13.02 12.45 -4.08
CA THR A 43 12.80 13.13 -2.81
C THR A 43 13.81 12.67 -1.75
N GLY A 44 14.09 11.35 -1.66
CA GLY A 44 15.06 10.82 -0.73
C GLY A 44 16.46 11.40 -0.95
N ILE A 45 16.95 11.40 -2.18
CA ILE A 45 18.27 11.97 -2.54
C ILE A 45 18.32 13.48 -2.25
N THR A 46 17.30 14.23 -2.67
CA THR A 46 17.29 15.70 -2.50
C THR A 46 17.22 16.10 -1.03
N VAL A 47 16.37 15.45 -0.26
CA VAL A 47 16.26 15.73 1.18
C VAL A 47 17.54 15.32 1.90
N GLN A 48 18.08 14.15 1.61
CA GLN A 48 19.35 13.72 2.21
C GLN A 48 20.46 14.74 1.95
N ALA A 49 20.60 15.21 0.72
CA ALA A 49 21.59 16.23 0.37
C ALA A 49 21.36 17.58 1.08
N ALA A 50 20.10 18.01 1.19
CA ALA A 50 19.74 19.31 1.77
C ALA A 50 19.77 19.31 3.31
N THR A 51 19.61 18.16 3.97
CA THR A 51 19.40 18.08 5.43
C THR A 51 20.52 17.39 6.18
N THR A 52 21.69 17.21 5.59
CA THR A 52 22.86 16.53 6.19
C THR A 52 23.31 17.09 7.54
N ARG A 53 23.04 18.38 7.79
CA ARG A 53 23.42 19.07 9.03
C ARG A 53 22.28 19.21 10.03
N LEU A 54 21.07 18.73 9.68
CA LEU A 54 19.89 18.85 10.54
C LEU A 54 19.74 17.62 11.45
N PRO A 55 19.05 17.77 12.59
CA PRO A 55 18.66 16.62 13.42
C PRO A 55 17.90 15.58 12.60
N SER A 56 18.14 14.30 12.89
CA SER A 56 17.55 13.17 12.16
C SER A 56 16.01 13.22 12.06
N VAL A 57 15.34 13.65 13.13
CA VAL A 57 13.87 13.81 13.14
C VAL A 57 13.41 14.82 12.09
N ILE A 58 14.11 15.96 11.96
CA ILE A 58 13.77 17.00 10.98
C ILE A 58 14.01 16.47 9.56
N SER A 59 15.15 15.80 9.34
CA SER A 59 15.46 15.18 8.04
C SER A 59 14.39 14.17 7.64
N HIS A 60 14.01 13.25 8.54
CA HIS A 60 12.97 12.26 8.27
C HIS A 60 11.58 12.89 8.06
N ALA A 61 11.23 13.92 8.86
CA ALA A 61 9.97 14.62 8.68
C ALA A 61 9.90 15.32 7.31
N THR A 62 10.99 15.97 6.91
CA THR A 62 11.10 16.62 5.60
C THR A 62 10.99 15.59 4.47
N ALA A 63 11.65 14.44 4.60
CA ALA A 63 11.56 13.35 3.63
C ALA A 63 10.12 12.80 3.54
N GLY A 64 9.48 12.52 4.67
CA GLY A 64 8.10 12.01 4.71
C GLY A 64 7.10 12.97 4.09
N LEU A 65 7.18 14.25 4.44
CA LEU A 65 6.33 15.29 3.84
C LEU A 65 6.60 15.45 2.34
N GLY A 66 7.86 15.41 1.93
CA GLY A 66 8.25 15.49 0.53
C GLY A 66 7.74 14.30 -0.30
N ILE A 67 7.86 13.07 0.20
CA ILE A 67 7.35 11.85 -0.45
C ILE A 67 5.82 11.89 -0.54
N THR A 68 5.14 12.26 0.56
CA THR A 68 3.69 12.44 0.58
C THR A 68 3.23 13.48 -0.44
N ALA A 69 3.88 14.64 -0.48
CA ALA A 69 3.53 15.73 -1.40
C ALA A 69 3.78 15.34 -2.87
N SER A 70 4.91 14.68 -3.15
CA SER A 70 5.23 14.23 -4.51
C SER A 70 4.28 13.11 -4.99
N ALA A 71 3.86 12.18 -4.11
CA ALA A 71 2.85 11.19 -4.44
C ALA A 71 1.47 11.81 -4.70
N LEU A 72 1.06 12.82 -3.90
CA LEU A 72 -0.16 13.59 -4.17
C LEU A 72 -0.09 14.29 -5.52
N GLY A 73 1.03 14.96 -5.82
CA GLY A 73 1.27 15.61 -7.10
C GLY A 73 1.23 14.63 -8.28
N LEU A 74 1.91 13.48 -8.13
CA LEU A 74 1.91 12.42 -9.14
C LEU A 74 0.50 11.94 -9.46
N VAL A 75 -0.26 11.52 -8.44
CA VAL A 75 -1.62 11.01 -8.63
C VAL A 75 -2.54 12.09 -9.18
N PHE A 76 -2.40 13.34 -8.73
CA PHE A 76 -3.16 14.47 -9.30
C PHE A 76 -2.88 14.68 -10.78
N LEU A 77 -1.61 14.67 -11.19
CA LEU A 77 -1.21 14.85 -12.58
C LEU A 77 -1.67 13.68 -13.46
N LEU A 78 -1.52 12.46 -12.97
CA LEU A 78 -1.99 11.26 -13.67
C LEU A 78 -3.52 11.29 -13.86
N ARG A 79 -4.30 11.58 -12.81
CA ARG A 79 -5.77 11.68 -12.92
C ARG A 79 -6.20 12.77 -13.88
N ARG A 80 -5.57 13.95 -13.80
CA ARG A 80 -5.96 15.12 -14.60
C ARG A 80 -5.55 14.98 -16.07
N HIS A 81 -4.33 14.57 -16.35
CA HIS A 81 -3.75 14.64 -17.70
C HIS A 81 -3.69 13.30 -18.44
N VAL A 82 -3.51 12.20 -17.70
CA VAL A 82 -3.41 10.85 -18.30
C VAL A 82 -4.78 10.19 -18.36
N ASP A 83 -5.49 10.13 -17.20
CA ASP A 83 -6.82 9.51 -17.15
C ASP A 83 -7.93 10.44 -17.61
N ARG A 84 -7.75 11.76 -17.47
CA ARG A 84 -8.80 12.78 -17.69
C ARG A 84 -10.03 12.52 -16.85
N ARG A 85 -9.83 12.16 -15.58
CA ARG A 85 -10.86 11.77 -14.60
C ARG A 85 -10.83 12.67 -13.37
N PRO A 86 -11.96 12.83 -12.67
CA PRO A 86 -12.02 13.61 -11.44
C PRO A 86 -11.23 12.95 -10.31
N TRP A 87 -10.79 13.76 -9.37
CA TRP A 87 -10.08 13.31 -8.15
C TRP A 87 -10.94 12.41 -7.26
N SER A 88 -12.26 12.62 -7.22
CA SER A 88 -13.20 11.91 -6.36
C SER A 88 -13.15 10.37 -6.49
N GLY A 89 -12.84 9.85 -7.68
CA GLY A 89 -12.80 8.40 -7.95
C GLY A 89 -11.71 7.63 -7.21
N ILE A 90 -10.67 8.31 -6.67
CA ILE A 90 -9.58 7.61 -5.96
C ILE A 90 -9.91 7.25 -4.51
N GLY A 91 -11.07 7.66 -3.99
CA GLY A 91 -11.48 7.36 -2.61
C GLY A 91 -10.76 8.15 -1.51
N PHE A 92 -10.00 9.19 -1.88
CA PHE A 92 -9.41 10.13 -0.92
C PHE A 92 -10.40 11.27 -0.66
N THR A 93 -11.25 11.07 0.32
CA THR A 93 -12.31 12.04 0.71
C THR A 93 -12.13 12.44 2.17
N LEU A 94 -12.15 13.74 2.44
CA LEU A 94 -12.14 14.28 3.80
C LEU A 94 -13.59 14.30 4.32
N HIS A 95 -13.99 13.22 4.99
CA HIS A 95 -15.30 13.09 5.60
C HIS A 95 -15.16 12.97 7.13
N ARG A 96 -16.23 13.27 7.88
CA ARG A 96 -16.23 13.16 9.35
C ARG A 96 -15.76 11.80 9.87
N THR A 97 -16.00 10.72 9.12
CA THR A 97 -15.58 9.36 9.48
C THR A 97 -14.13 9.01 9.08
N ALA A 98 -13.40 9.92 8.41
CA ALA A 98 -12.03 9.66 7.97
C ALA A 98 -11.11 9.29 9.13
N ILE A 99 -11.12 10.09 10.19
CA ILE A 99 -10.31 9.84 11.40
C ILE A 99 -10.73 8.54 12.08
N LEU A 100 -12.02 8.28 12.20
CA LEU A 100 -12.51 7.04 12.82
C LEU A 100 -12.07 5.80 12.03
N ARG A 101 -12.12 5.87 10.69
CA ARG A 101 -11.66 4.77 9.82
C ARG A 101 -10.16 4.56 9.92
N LEU A 102 -9.38 5.65 9.96
CA LEU A 102 -7.93 5.58 10.17
C LEU A 102 -7.60 4.93 11.51
N LEU A 103 -8.21 5.38 12.60
CA LEU A 103 -8.00 4.81 13.93
C LEU A 103 -8.44 3.35 14.01
N PHE A 104 -9.57 2.99 13.39
CA PHE A 104 -10.02 1.61 13.31
C PHE A 104 -9.03 0.74 12.51
N GLY A 105 -8.47 1.26 11.42
CA GLY A 105 -7.39 0.60 10.67
C GLY A 105 -6.17 0.33 11.54
N ILE A 106 -5.72 1.31 12.32
CA ILE A 106 -4.59 1.15 13.26
C ILE A 106 -4.89 0.06 14.30
N VAL A 107 -6.06 0.09 14.92
CA VAL A 107 -6.46 -0.92 15.91
C VAL A 107 -6.47 -2.32 15.29
N LEU A 108 -7.03 -2.46 14.10
CA LEU A 108 -7.06 -3.73 13.38
C LEU A 108 -5.64 -4.22 13.06
N ALA A 109 -4.73 -3.33 12.66
CA ALA A 109 -3.32 -3.66 12.43
C ALA A 109 -2.63 -4.13 13.71
N VAL A 110 -2.84 -3.45 14.83
CA VAL A 110 -2.30 -3.86 16.14
C VAL A 110 -2.77 -5.27 16.52
N ILE A 111 -4.06 -5.57 16.32
CA ILE A 111 -4.59 -6.92 16.59
C ILE A 111 -3.90 -7.96 15.70
N VAL A 112 -3.85 -7.71 14.39
CA VAL A 112 -3.27 -8.64 13.41
C VAL A 112 -1.79 -8.90 13.69
N THR A 113 -1.01 -7.85 13.91
CA THR A 113 0.43 -7.97 14.19
C THR A 113 0.71 -8.60 15.55
N THR A 114 -0.12 -8.31 16.57
CA THR A 114 0.01 -8.95 17.88
C THR A 114 -0.32 -10.46 17.80
N VAL A 115 -1.34 -10.85 17.06
CA VAL A 115 -1.67 -12.27 16.85
C VAL A 115 -0.52 -12.98 16.12
N ALA A 116 0.05 -12.38 15.08
CA ALA A 116 1.19 -12.94 14.36
C ALA A 116 2.43 -13.07 15.28
N ALA A 117 2.75 -12.04 16.05
CA ALA A 117 3.86 -12.05 17.00
C ALA A 117 3.67 -13.11 18.09
N ALA A 118 2.49 -13.16 18.71
CA ALA A 118 2.16 -14.16 19.75
C ALA A 118 2.25 -15.59 19.21
N ALA A 119 1.76 -15.85 18.00
CA ALA A 119 1.88 -17.15 17.36
C ALA A 119 3.35 -17.52 17.09
N THR A 120 4.14 -16.58 16.59
CA THR A 120 5.57 -16.79 16.32
C THR A 120 6.34 -17.14 17.60
N VAL A 121 6.11 -16.40 18.68
CA VAL A 121 6.73 -16.66 20.00
C VAL A 121 6.23 -17.98 20.59
N HIS A 122 4.92 -18.24 20.55
CA HIS A 122 4.35 -19.49 21.08
C HIS A 122 4.93 -20.74 20.38
N LEU A 123 5.25 -20.64 19.09
CA LEU A 123 5.88 -21.72 18.34
C LEU A 123 7.41 -21.80 18.53
N GLY A 124 7.99 -20.99 19.40
CA GLY A 124 9.42 -21.01 19.71
C GLY A 124 10.32 -20.49 18.58
N LEU A 125 9.77 -19.65 17.69
CA LEU A 125 10.50 -19.08 16.55
C LEU A 125 11.06 -17.67 16.85
N ALA A 126 10.63 -17.07 17.94
CA ALA A 126 11.06 -15.75 18.39
C ALA A 126 10.88 -15.61 19.90
N ASP A 127 11.55 -14.62 20.48
CA ASP A 127 11.32 -14.16 21.85
C ASP A 127 10.70 -12.78 21.87
N TRP A 128 9.93 -12.47 22.93
CA TRP A 128 9.54 -11.09 23.18
C TRP A 128 10.76 -10.24 23.48
N GLY A 129 10.84 -9.07 22.88
CA GLY A 129 12.00 -8.18 22.99
C GLY A 129 11.63 -6.71 23.14
N PRO A 130 12.61 -5.88 23.42
CA PRO A 130 12.43 -4.43 23.44
C PRO A 130 12.12 -3.89 22.04
N LEU A 131 11.53 -2.68 22.01
CA LEU A 131 11.17 -2.00 20.77
C LEU A 131 12.33 -1.98 19.77
N ALA A 132 12.14 -2.59 18.61
CA ALA A 132 12.92 -2.45 17.39
C ALA A 132 14.45 -2.42 17.56
N GLY A 133 15.03 -3.51 18.07
CA GLY A 133 16.50 -3.64 18.15
C GLY A 133 17.16 -2.73 19.18
N ALA A 134 16.40 -2.09 20.05
CA ALA A 134 16.94 -1.36 21.18
C ALA A 134 17.64 -2.33 22.14
N THR A 135 18.93 -2.13 22.38
CA THR A 135 19.70 -2.91 23.36
C THR A 135 19.41 -2.51 24.81
N LYS A 136 18.71 -1.37 24.98
CA LYS A 136 18.30 -0.81 26.27
C LYS A 136 16.82 -0.41 26.21
N LYS A 137 16.15 -0.42 27.35
CA LYS A 137 14.81 0.15 27.48
C LYS A 137 14.86 1.66 27.18
N LEU A 138 14.19 2.09 26.13
CA LEU A 138 14.06 3.51 25.78
C LEU A 138 13.14 4.20 26.78
N THR A 139 13.53 5.37 27.26
CA THR A 139 12.74 6.18 28.21
C THR A 139 12.83 7.65 27.84
N GLY A 140 11.86 8.45 28.34
CA GLY A 140 11.86 9.90 28.19
C GLY A 140 11.94 10.36 26.73
N GLN A 141 12.86 11.25 26.43
CA GLN A 141 13.02 11.86 25.12
C GLN A 141 13.40 10.86 24.01
N ASP A 142 14.19 9.85 24.33
CA ASP A 142 14.60 8.82 23.36
C ASP A 142 13.38 8.00 22.88
N LEU A 143 12.50 7.62 23.81
CA LEU A 143 11.26 6.92 23.49
C LEU A 143 10.32 7.81 22.64
N ALA A 144 10.14 9.06 23.02
CA ALA A 144 9.32 10.00 22.25
C ALA A 144 9.85 10.19 20.83
N THR A 145 11.17 10.35 20.70
CA THR A 145 11.86 10.45 19.40
C THR A 145 11.63 9.19 18.55
N ALA A 146 11.81 8.00 19.14
CA ALA A 146 11.58 6.74 18.43
C ALA A 146 10.14 6.60 17.94
N ILE A 147 9.14 6.94 18.77
CA ILE A 147 7.73 6.91 18.40
C ILE A 147 7.44 7.87 17.24
N ILE A 148 7.96 9.11 17.30
CA ILE A 148 7.79 10.10 16.24
C ILE A 148 8.42 9.60 14.94
N MET A 149 9.63 9.06 15.00
CA MET A 149 10.33 8.53 13.82
C MET A 149 9.59 7.35 13.19
N ILE A 150 9.06 6.43 14.01
CA ILE A 150 8.21 5.33 13.55
C ILE A 150 6.96 5.89 12.86
N ALA A 151 6.24 6.82 13.49
CA ALA A 151 5.03 7.39 12.93
C ALA A 151 5.29 8.10 11.59
N ILE A 152 6.36 8.89 11.48
CA ILE A 152 6.76 9.54 10.22
C ILE A 152 7.05 8.49 9.15
N SER A 153 7.89 7.50 9.46
CA SER A 153 8.29 6.47 8.50
C SER A 153 7.11 5.65 8.02
N THR A 154 6.23 5.21 8.93
CA THR A 154 5.14 4.30 8.59
C THR A 154 3.92 4.99 7.99
N PHE A 155 3.65 6.26 8.31
CA PHE A 155 2.49 6.97 7.77
C PHE A 155 2.83 7.93 6.63
N LEU A 156 3.92 8.71 6.73
CA LEU A 156 4.24 9.74 5.73
C LEU A 156 5.18 9.25 4.63
N VAL A 157 6.01 8.23 4.90
CA VAL A 157 6.90 7.67 3.88
C VAL A 157 6.25 6.49 3.17
N GLN A 158 5.48 5.64 3.87
CA GLN A 158 4.91 4.39 3.33
C GLN A 158 3.37 4.41 3.28
N GLY A 159 2.69 4.30 4.41
CA GLY A 159 1.26 4.02 4.48
C GLY A 159 0.39 4.97 3.65
N PHE A 160 0.54 6.28 3.80
CA PHE A 160 -0.28 7.23 3.05
C PHE A 160 0.08 7.29 1.56
N PRO A 161 1.35 7.53 1.14
CA PRO A 161 1.68 7.65 -0.26
C PRO A 161 1.46 6.35 -1.03
N GLU A 162 1.75 5.20 -0.44
CA GLU A 162 1.51 3.91 -1.09
C GLU A 162 0.00 3.62 -1.24
N GLU A 163 -0.82 3.86 -0.22
CA GLU A 163 -2.26 3.68 -0.35
C GLU A 163 -2.86 4.64 -1.39
N LEU A 164 -2.36 5.86 -1.49
CA LEU A 164 -2.80 6.81 -2.50
C LEU A 164 -2.53 6.30 -3.92
N VAL A 165 -1.34 5.74 -4.16
CA VAL A 165 -0.95 5.23 -5.48
C VAL A 165 -1.61 3.89 -5.76
N PHE A 166 -1.53 2.91 -4.85
CA PHE A 166 -1.99 1.53 -5.11
C PHE A 166 -3.50 1.37 -4.94
N ARG A 167 -4.11 1.90 -3.88
CA ARG A 167 -5.56 1.76 -3.60
C ARG A 167 -6.36 2.97 -4.06
N GLY A 168 -5.71 4.11 -4.23
CA GLY A 168 -6.30 5.27 -4.89
C GLY A 168 -6.24 5.11 -6.40
N TYR A 169 -5.08 5.24 -6.99
CA TYR A 169 -4.93 5.33 -8.44
C TYR A 169 -5.01 3.98 -9.17
N ILE A 170 -4.14 3.01 -8.82
CA ILE A 170 -4.06 1.73 -9.53
C ILE A 170 -5.35 0.93 -9.37
N PHE A 171 -5.87 0.81 -8.15
CA PHE A 171 -7.13 0.11 -7.88
C PHE A 171 -8.30 0.72 -8.67
N SER A 172 -8.44 2.05 -8.70
CA SER A 172 -9.51 2.71 -9.46
C SER A 172 -9.37 2.46 -10.96
N ASN A 173 -8.16 2.51 -11.50
CA ASN A 173 -7.91 2.23 -12.92
C ASN A 173 -8.18 0.77 -13.31
N LEU A 174 -7.82 -0.20 -12.46
CA LEU A 174 -8.17 -1.60 -12.66
C LEU A 174 -9.70 -1.80 -12.62
N GLY A 175 -10.37 -1.15 -11.67
CA GLY A 175 -11.82 -1.22 -11.49
C GLY A 175 -12.65 -0.60 -12.63
N GLU A 176 -12.03 0.16 -13.55
CA GLU A 176 -12.71 0.62 -14.78
C GLU A 176 -13.05 -0.54 -15.73
N THR A 177 -12.27 -1.61 -15.72
CA THR A 177 -12.36 -2.67 -16.73
C THR A 177 -12.43 -4.08 -16.16
N LEU A 178 -11.97 -4.28 -14.93
CA LEU A 178 -11.92 -5.58 -14.29
C LEU A 178 -13.00 -5.73 -13.21
N PRO A 179 -13.54 -6.94 -13.02
CA PRO A 179 -14.43 -7.22 -11.91
C PRO A 179 -13.71 -7.00 -10.57
N LEU A 180 -14.47 -6.74 -9.51
CA LEU A 180 -13.92 -6.38 -8.20
C LEU A 180 -12.89 -7.38 -7.68
N TRP A 181 -13.14 -8.70 -7.82
CA TRP A 181 -12.18 -9.72 -7.40
C TRP A 181 -10.83 -9.59 -8.13
N ALA A 182 -10.84 -9.33 -9.44
CA ALA A 182 -9.63 -9.16 -10.23
C ALA A 182 -8.93 -7.83 -9.95
N THR A 183 -9.69 -6.78 -9.65
CA THR A 183 -9.18 -5.49 -9.18
C THR A 183 -8.44 -5.64 -7.85
N VAL A 184 -9.05 -6.34 -6.88
CA VAL A 184 -8.43 -6.65 -5.58
C VAL A 184 -7.14 -7.47 -5.79
N ALA A 185 -7.21 -8.58 -6.52
CA ALA A 185 -6.06 -9.44 -6.77
C ALA A 185 -4.94 -8.71 -7.54
N GLY A 186 -5.30 -8.02 -8.63
CA GLY A 186 -4.35 -7.30 -9.49
C GLY A 186 -3.61 -6.19 -8.75
N SER A 187 -4.33 -5.34 -8.01
CA SER A 187 -3.69 -4.27 -7.22
C SER A 187 -2.77 -4.81 -6.12
N SER A 188 -3.11 -5.97 -5.55
CA SER A 188 -2.30 -6.63 -4.52
C SER A 188 -1.02 -7.25 -5.09
N LEU A 189 -1.11 -7.90 -6.26
CA LEU A 189 0.04 -8.46 -6.96
C LEU A 189 1.01 -7.36 -7.42
N ILE A 190 0.49 -6.24 -7.95
CA ILE A 190 1.31 -5.09 -8.34
C ILE A 190 2.02 -4.51 -7.11
N PHE A 191 1.32 -4.40 -5.98
CA PHE A 191 1.92 -3.95 -4.72
C PHE A 191 3.00 -4.90 -4.22
N GLY A 192 2.73 -6.20 -4.17
CA GLY A 192 3.70 -7.21 -3.74
C GLY A 192 4.94 -7.27 -4.63
N SER A 193 4.79 -7.09 -5.96
CA SER A 193 5.91 -7.09 -6.90
C SER A 193 6.93 -5.98 -6.63
N MET A 194 6.50 -4.84 -6.09
CA MET A 194 7.38 -3.75 -5.67
C MET A 194 8.36 -4.21 -4.57
N HIS A 195 7.90 -5.10 -3.69
CA HIS A 195 8.65 -5.53 -2.52
C HIS A 195 9.80 -6.51 -2.82
N VAL A 196 9.90 -7.01 -4.04
CA VAL A 196 11.10 -7.75 -4.50
C VAL A 196 12.36 -6.89 -4.43
N PHE A 197 12.21 -5.57 -4.61
CA PHE A 197 13.29 -4.59 -4.58
C PHE A 197 13.45 -3.87 -3.22
N SER A 198 12.60 -4.21 -2.24
CA SER A 198 12.62 -3.55 -0.93
C SER A 198 13.83 -3.99 -0.09
N ASN A 199 14.32 -3.08 0.75
CA ASN A 199 15.25 -3.42 1.81
C ASN A 199 14.51 -4.25 2.87
N SER A 200 14.72 -5.57 2.86
CA SER A 200 14.24 -6.51 3.86
C SER A 200 15.42 -7.23 4.52
N GLU A 201 15.18 -7.87 5.65
CA GLU A 201 16.17 -8.74 6.30
C GLU A 201 16.41 -10.05 5.51
N ALA A 202 15.74 -10.22 4.37
CA ALA A 202 15.87 -11.39 3.51
C ALA A 202 17.28 -11.49 2.88
N THR A 203 17.96 -12.58 3.14
CA THR A 203 19.34 -12.82 2.69
C THR A 203 19.41 -13.73 1.47
N THR A 204 18.41 -14.59 1.27
CA THR A 204 18.31 -15.53 0.16
C THR A 204 17.22 -15.14 -0.84
N LEU A 205 17.29 -15.68 -2.05
CA LEU A 205 16.24 -15.48 -3.06
C LEU A 205 14.89 -16.03 -2.61
N GLY A 206 14.88 -17.18 -1.91
CA GLY A 206 13.66 -17.77 -1.36
C GLY A 206 13.00 -16.86 -0.30
N GLU A 207 13.80 -16.27 0.58
CA GLU A 207 13.31 -15.32 1.58
C GLU A 207 12.76 -14.03 0.94
N ARG A 208 13.43 -13.52 -0.10
CA ARG A 208 12.94 -12.35 -0.88
C ARG A 208 11.62 -12.66 -1.58
N ALA A 209 11.50 -13.85 -2.17
CA ALA A 209 10.26 -14.28 -2.79
C ALA A 209 9.12 -14.40 -1.76
N LEU A 210 9.38 -15.00 -0.58
CA LEU A 210 8.41 -15.08 0.50
C LEU A 210 8.03 -13.70 1.03
N TYR A 211 8.99 -12.78 1.16
CA TYR A 211 8.70 -11.40 1.55
C TYR A 211 7.75 -10.71 0.57
N ALA A 212 7.98 -10.84 -0.74
CA ALA A 212 7.10 -10.29 -1.78
C ALA A 212 5.70 -10.95 -1.77
N VAL A 213 5.63 -12.26 -1.51
CA VAL A 213 4.35 -12.98 -1.34
C VAL A 213 3.61 -12.49 -0.10
N THR A 214 4.31 -12.26 1.01
CA THR A 214 3.71 -11.71 2.23
C THR A 214 3.25 -10.26 2.03
N ALA A 215 4.02 -9.45 1.30
CA ALA A 215 3.59 -8.11 0.89
C ALA A 215 2.35 -8.17 -0.03
N THR A 216 2.22 -9.19 -0.88
CA THR A 216 0.97 -9.43 -1.63
C THR A 216 -0.19 -9.77 -0.69
N GLY A 217 0.05 -10.55 0.36
CA GLY A 217 -0.93 -10.83 1.43
C GLY A 217 -1.38 -9.56 2.16
N LEU A 218 -0.43 -8.68 2.52
CA LEU A 218 -0.75 -7.33 3.02
C LEU A 218 -1.56 -6.55 1.97
N GLY A 219 -1.16 -6.63 0.71
CA GLY A 219 -1.86 -6.04 -0.41
C GLY A 219 -3.33 -6.44 -0.50
N LEU A 220 -3.64 -7.73 -0.30
CA LEU A 220 -5.01 -8.25 -0.28
C LEU A 220 -5.82 -7.66 0.87
N MET A 221 -5.25 -7.58 2.07
CA MET A 221 -5.91 -6.96 3.22
C MET A 221 -6.22 -5.48 2.97
N LEU A 222 -5.28 -4.73 2.44
CA LEU A 222 -5.46 -3.32 2.12
C LEU A 222 -6.49 -3.09 1.00
N ALA A 223 -6.49 -3.94 -0.03
CA ALA A 223 -7.48 -3.90 -1.10
C ALA A 223 -8.88 -4.28 -0.58
N ALA A 224 -9.00 -5.24 0.36
CA ALA A 224 -10.25 -5.55 1.05
C ALA A 224 -10.74 -4.36 1.89
N CYS A 225 -9.85 -3.67 2.61
CA CYS A 225 -10.17 -2.43 3.31
C CYS A 225 -10.73 -1.35 2.36
N ARG A 226 -10.12 -1.19 1.17
CA ARG A 226 -10.57 -0.25 0.14
C ARG A 226 -11.94 -0.62 -0.41
N ALA A 227 -12.15 -1.89 -0.75
CA ALA A 227 -13.42 -2.39 -1.25
C ALA A 227 -14.55 -2.23 -0.22
N ALA A 228 -14.28 -2.56 1.05
CA ALA A 228 -15.26 -2.48 2.13
C ALA A 228 -15.60 -1.04 2.53
N SER A 229 -14.60 -0.17 2.66
CA SER A 229 -14.80 1.20 3.16
C SER A 229 -15.08 2.24 2.08
N LYS A 230 -14.80 1.91 0.81
CA LYS A 230 -14.84 2.81 -0.36
C LYS A 230 -13.96 4.06 -0.22
N THR A 231 -13.10 4.12 0.80
CA THR A 231 -12.16 5.22 1.04
C THR A 231 -10.76 4.68 1.32
N LEU A 232 -9.74 5.56 1.31
CA LEU A 232 -8.36 5.18 1.62
C LEU A 232 -8.08 5.11 3.13
N TRP A 233 -8.85 5.78 3.97
CA TRP A 233 -8.50 6.01 5.38
C TRP A 233 -8.36 4.73 6.20
N LEU A 234 -9.20 3.73 5.96
CA LEU A 234 -9.10 2.43 6.62
C LEU A 234 -7.79 1.71 6.24
N GLY A 235 -7.47 1.71 4.94
CA GLY A 235 -6.22 1.15 4.41
C GLY A 235 -5.00 1.89 4.94
N ILE A 236 -5.00 3.24 4.93
CA ILE A 236 -3.89 4.06 5.46
C ILE A 236 -3.64 3.74 6.94
N GLY A 237 -4.70 3.64 7.74
CA GLY A 237 -4.59 3.28 9.15
C GLY A 237 -4.04 1.88 9.36
N PHE A 238 -4.55 0.90 8.60
CA PHE A 238 -4.06 -0.47 8.67
C PHE A 238 -2.61 -0.59 8.22
N HIS A 239 -2.24 0.01 7.10
CA HIS A 239 -0.89 -0.04 6.55
C HIS A 239 0.13 0.59 7.48
N GLY A 240 -0.08 1.87 7.85
CA GLY A 240 0.82 2.55 8.78
C GLY A 240 0.91 1.87 10.14
N GLY A 241 -0.22 1.35 10.65
CA GLY A 241 -0.24 0.57 11.88
C GLY A 241 0.50 -0.77 11.74
N TYR A 242 0.30 -1.50 10.64
CA TYR A 242 1.02 -2.74 10.37
C TYR A 242 2.53 -2.50 10.34
N ASP A 243 3.02 -1.53 9.61
CA ASP A 243 4.44 -1.20 9.53
C ASP A 243 5.00 -0.69 10.87
N ALA A 244 4.16 -0.05 11.67
CA ALA A 244 4.56 0.43 13.00
C ALA A 244 4.73 -0.70 14.02
N PHE A 245 4.01 -1.81 13.88
CA PHE A 245 3.95 -2.85 14.91
C PHE A 245 4.50 -4.21 14.46
N ASN A 246 4.51 -4.51 13.15
CA ASN A 246 4.95 -5.81 12.65
C ASN A 246 6.43 -6.09 12.99
N GLY A 247 6.68 -7.16 13.73
CA GLY A 247 8.01 -7.60 14.12
C GLY A 247 8.76 -6.72 15.12
N ARG A 248 8.19 -5.58 15.56
CA ARG A 248 8.94 -4.60 16.38
C ARG A 248 9.13 -4.99 17.84
N PHE A 249 8.37 -5.94 18.34
CA PHE A 249 8.40 -6.37 19.74
C PHE A 249 8.82 -7.83 19.91
N ILE A 250 9.34 -8.44 18.84
CA ILE A 250 9.87 -9.80 18.86
C ILE A 250 11.28 -9.83 18.27
N MET A 251 12.09 -10.75 18.76
CA MET A 251 13.41 -11.08 18.22
C MET A 251 13.32 -12.47 17.58
N VAL A 252 13.30 -12.51 16.26
CA VAL A 252 13.21 -13.77 15.50
C VAL A 252 14.52 -14.50 15.61
N HIS A 253 14.49 -15.80 15.93
CA HIS A 253 15.67 -16.63 16.08
C HIS A 253 16.37 -16.82 14.74
N GLN A 254 17.70 -16.98 14.77
CA GLN A 254 18.48 -17.27 13.57
C GLN A 254 17.97 -18.54 12.88
N GLY A 255 17.69 -18.47 11.57
CA GLY A 255 17.12 -19.56 10.79
C GLY A 255 15.59 -19.66 10.81
N SER A 256 14.90 -18.86 11.62
CA SER A 256 13.43 -18.86 11.73
C SER A 256 12.72 -17.83 10.83
N PHE A 257 13.43 -17.19 9.90
CA PHE A 257 12.87 -16.19 9.00
C PHE A 257 11.67 -16.72 8.20
N ILE A 258 11.87 -17.84 7.50
CA ILE A 258 10.80 -18.42 6.64
C ILE A 258 9.57 -18.81 7.47
N PRO A 259 9.64 -19.63 8.55
CA PRO A 259 8.46 -19.98 9.31
C PRO A 259 7.79 -18.78 9.97
N ALA A 260 8.52 -17.78 10.46
CA ALA A 260 7.94 -16.56 11.01
C ALA A 260 7.14 -15.77 9.97
N TRP A 261 7.66 -15.60 8.76
CA TRP A 261 6.95 -14.91 7.67
C TRP A 261 5.76 -15.69 7.13
N LEU A 262 5.80 -17.03 7.16
CA LEU A 262 4.62 -17.86 6.83
C LEU A 262 3.49 -17.67 7.85
N ILE A 263 3.80 -17.47 9.13
CA ILE A 263 2.80 -17.14 10.15
C ILE A 263 2.19 -15.77 9.87
N VAL A 264 3.02 -14.76 9.59
CA VAL A 264 2.52 -13.42 9.24
C VAL A 264 1.60 -13.47 8.03
N LEU A 265 2.01 -14.18 6.96
CA LEU A 265 1.19 -14.38 5.77
C LEU A 265 -0.14 -15.08 6.11
N GLY A 266 -0.12 -16.15 6.87
CA GLY A 266 -1.31 -16.89 7.29
C GLY A 266 -2.30 -16.02 8.07
N VAL A 267 -1.80 -15.19 9.01
CA VAL A 267 -2.62 -14.26 9.78
C VAL A 267 -3.20 -13.15 8.90
N LEU A 268 -2.43 -12.60 7.95
CA LEU A 268 -2.92 -11.62 6.98
C LEU A 268 -4.03 -12.18 6.10
N VAL A 269 -3.87 -13.41 5.60
CA VAL A 269 -4.89 -14.09 4.78
C VAL A 269 -6.16 -14.33 5.60
N ALA A 270 -6.04 -14.80 6.85
CA ALA A 270 -7.17 -15.00 7.75
C ALA A 270 -7.90 -13.68 8.07
N ALA A 271 -7.15 -12.60 8.35
CA ALA A 271 -7.71 -11.28 8.60
C ALA A 271 -8.42 -10.73 7.35
N THR A 272 -7.86 -10.94 6.17
CA THR A 272 -8.49 -10.57 4.89
C THR A 272 -9.81 -11.31 4.69
N ALA A 273 -9.81 -12.64 4.87
CA ALA A 273 -11.00 -13.47 4.76
C ALA A 273 -12.09 -13.04 5.75
N LEU A 274 -11.72 -12.75 7.01
CA LEU A 274 -12.64 -12.25 8.02
C LEU A 274 -13.21 -10.87 7.64
N THR A 275 -12.37 -9.96 7.15
CA THR A 275 -12.81 -8.62 6.70
C THR A 275 -13.83 -8.74 5.56
N ILE A 276 -13.56 -9.60 4.59
CA ILE A 276 -14.48 -9.88 3.48
C ILE A 276 -15.77 -10.53 3.99
N ALA A 277 -15.70 -11.51 4.88
CA ALA A 277 -16.86 -12.18 5.44
C ALA A 277 -17.77 -11.22 6.21
N VAL A 278 -17.19 -10.37 7.07
CA VAL A 278 -17.93 -9.34 7.80
C VAL A 278 -18.57 -8.33 6.84
N GLN A 279 -17.85 -7.92 5.80
CA GLN A 279 -18.39 -7.02 4.77
C GLN A 279 -19.57 -7.68 4.03
N GLN A 280 -19.43 -8.94 3.63
CA GLN A 280 -20.49 -9.68 2.93
C GLN A 280 -21.73 -9.88 3.80
N TRP A 281 -21.53 -10.10 5.10
CA TRP A 281 -22.65 -10.20 6.05
C TRP A 281 -23.38 -8.86 6.25
N ARG A 282 -22.65 -7.74 6.33
CA ARG A 282 -23.23 -6.41 6.63
C ARG A 282 -23.80 -5.71 5.40
N ALA A 283 -23.06 -5.74 4.31
CA ALA A 283 -23.39 -5.09 3.05
C ALA A 283 -22.71 -5.85 1.90
N PRO A 284 -23.38 -6.83 1.30
CA PRO A 284 -22.82 -7.68 0.25
C PRO A 284 -22.22 -6.88 -0.90
N LEU A 285 -21.02 -7.25 -1.32
CA LEU A 285 -20.35 -6.74 -2.51
C LEU A 285 -20.57 -7.71 -3.67
N ASP A 286 -20.88 -7.19 -4.84
CA ASP A 286 -20.85 -7.99 -6.05
C ASP A 286 -19.41 -8.09 -6.57
N TRP A 287 -18.78 -9.21 -6.27
CA TRP A 287 -17.38 -9.48 -6.66
C TRP A 287 -17.18 -9.64 -8.16
N ARG A 288 -18.27 -9.88 -8.92
CA ARG A 288 -18.23 -10.02 -10.38
C ARG A 288 -18.54 -8.73 -11.11
N ALA A 289 -19.12 -7.75 -10.43
CA ALA A 289 -19.37 -6.44 -11.02
C ALA A 289 -18.05 -5.70 -11.28
N VAL A 290 -18.02 -4.94 -12.36
CA VAL A 290 -16.98 -3.97 -12.66
C VAL A 290 -17.30 -2.72 -11.84
N PRO A 291 -16.44 -2.28 -10.90
CA PRO A 291 -16.75 -1.17 -10.00
C PRO A 291 -17.06 0.14 -10.72
N GLY A 292 -16.45 0.35 -11.87
CA GLY A 292 -16.51 1.63 -12.57
C GLY A 292 -15.78 2.76 -11.83
N ASP A 293 -15.94 3.99 -12.32
CA ASP A 293 -15.57 5.17 -11.54
C ASP A 293 -16.72 5.49 -10.58
N ALA A 294 -16.53 5.25 -9.30
CA ALA A 294 -17.48 5.64 -8.26
C ALA A 294 -17.40 7.14 -7.97
#